data_b7c6e9aea83a2fe3340d1713e65fc360
#
_entry.id   b7c6e9aea83a2fe3340d1713e65fc360
#
_cell.length_a   1.000
_cell.length_b   1.000
_cell.length_c   1.000
_cell.angle_alpha   90.00
_cell.angle_beta   90.00
_cell.angle_gamma   90.00
#
_symmetry.space_group_name_H-M   'P 1'
#
loop_
_entity.id
_entity.type
_entity.pdbx_description
1 polymer ?
#
loop_
_entity_poly.entity_id
_entity_poly.type
_entity_poly.pdbx_seq_one_letter_code
_entity_poly.pdbx_strand_id
1 'polypeptide(L)'
;MTRILTTLVILTLSLFADFKTIDVAEFEKLQKEGLPVIDIRTADEWKTTGIIEGAHKITFFSIEGRPLLADWFFEVGHLVKDKKTPFIIYCAHASRTQALGEGLMSMGFENVYELKGGIENGWIKAGKKTVK
;
A
#
# COMPACT_ATOMS: atom_id res chain seq x y z
N MET A 1 -48.52 -30.71 -18.54
CA MET A 1 -47.99 -29.93 -17.41
C MET A 1 -46.51 -29.71 -17.61
N THR A 2 -46.17 -28.53 -18.05
CA THR A 2 -44.77 -28.16 -18.33
C THR A 2 -44.17 -27.61 -17.05
N ARG A 3 -43.23 -28.32 -16.44
CA ARG A 3 -42.45 -27.82 -15.29
C ARG A 3 -41.37 -26.92 -15.81
N ILE A 4 -41.49 -25.62 -15.58
CA ILE A 4 -40.43 -24.64 -15.84
C ILE A 4 -39.45 -24.76 -14.70
N LEU A 5 -38.29 -25.37 -14.98
CA LEU A 5 -37.11 -25.31 -14.06
C LEU A 5 -36.51 -23.92 -14.21
N THR A 6 -36.78 -23.06 -13.25
CA THR A 6 -36.09 -21.78 -13.16
C THR A 6 -34.70 -22.04 -12.59
N THR A 7 -33.71 -22.09 -13.45
CA THR A 7 -32.29 -22.19 -13.04
C THR A 7 -31.88 -20.84 -12.46
N LEU A 8 -31.79 -20.77 -11.14
CA LEU A 8 -31.24 -19.61 -10.45
C LEU A 8 -29.72 -19.55 -10.71
N VAL A 9 -29.32 -18.72 -11.65
CA VAL A 9 -27.88 -18.42 -11.86
C VAL A 9 -27.43 -17.53 -10.70
N ILE A 10 -26.79 -18.11 -9.71
CA ILE A 10 -26.11 -17.37 -8.65
C ILE A 10 -24.86 -16.78 -9.27
N LEU A 11 -24.94 -15.50 -9.63
CA LEU A 11 -23.78 -14.71 -10.04
C LEU A 11 -22.95 -14.45 -8.77
N THR A 12 -21.96 -15.29 -8.53
CA THR A 12 -20.98 -15.04 -7.48
C THR A 12 -20.11 -13.86 -7.92
N LEU A 13 -20.43 -12.67 -7.41
CA LEU A 13 -19.53 -11.52 -7.53
C LEU A 13 -18.31 -11.84 -6.69
N SER A 14 -17.24 -12.30 -7.35
CA SER A 14 -15.93 -12.39 -6.72
C SER A 14 -15.45 -10.97 -6.48
N LEU A 15 -15.57 -10.48 -5.24
CA LEU A 15 -14.92 -9.26 -4.80
C LEU A 15 -13.43 -9.55 -4.74
N PHE A 16 -12.73 -9.29 -5.87
CA PHE A 16 -11.28 -9.29 -5.87
C PHE A 16 -10.82 -8.07 -5.06
N ALA A 17 -10.04 -8.33 -4.01
CA ALA A 17 -9.30 -7.28 -3.33
C ALA A 17 -8.32 -6.67 -4.34
N ASP A 18 -8.37 -5.35 -4.51
CA ASP A 18 -7.52 -4.63 -5.45
C ASP A 18 -6.42 -3.89 -4.71
N PHE A 19 -5.20 -4.00 -5.24
CA PHE A 19 -4.13 -3.10 -4.90
C PHE A 19 -4.39 -1.77 -5.64
N LYS A 20 -4.60 -0.69 -4.87
CA LYS A 20 -5.07 0.59 -5.43
C LYS A 20 -3.96 1.63 -5.47
N THR A 21 -3.77 2.21 -6.63
CA THR A 21 -2.88 3.36 -6.83
C THR A 21 -3.70 4.64 -6.67
N ILE A 22 -3.30 5.50 -5.73
CA ILE A 22 -4.02 6.73 -5.40
C ILE A 22 -3.14 7.96 -5.65
N ASP A 23 -3.76 9.08 -6.02
CA ASP A 23 -3.07 10.35 -6.18
C ASP A 23 -2.79 11.03 -4.82
N VAL A 24 -2.08 12.16 -4.86
CA VAL A 24 -1.72 12.91 -3.64
C VAL A 24 -2.94 13.38 -2.87
N ALA A 25 -4.00 13.81 -3.54
CA ALA A 25 -5.20 14.30 -2.88
C ALA A 25 -5.93 13.18 -2.11
N GLU A 26 -6.07 12.02 -2.74
CA GLU A 26 -6.67 10.85 -2.09
C GLU A 26 -5.78 10.32 -0.96
N PHE A 27 -4.46 10.32 -1.17
CA PHE A 27 -3.49 9.97 -0.13
C PHE A 27 -3.68 10.84 1.13
N GLU A 28 -3.74 12.17 0.96
CA GLU A 28 -3.93 13.09 2.07
C GLU A 28 -5.26 12.86 2.79
N LYS A 29 -6.32 12.59 2.03
CA LYS A 29 -7.63 12.28 2.58
C LYS A 29 -7.61 11.02 3.45
N LEU A 30 -7.06 9.92 2.93
CA LEU A 30 -7.00 8.65 3.64
C LEU A 30 -6.08 8.75 4.87
N GLN A 31 -4.98 9.49 4.80
CA GLN A 31 -4.11 9.73 5.94
C GLN A 31 -4.84 10.49 7.05
N LYS A 32 -5.63 11.49 6.71
CA LYS A 32 -6.47 12.21 7.68
C LYS A 32 -7.55 11.33 8.31
N GLU A 33 -8.06 10.36 7.58
CA GLU A 33 -9.00 9.37 8.07
C GLU A 33 -8.35 8.33 9.01
N GLY A 34 -7.03 8.36 9.16
CA GLY A 34 -6.29 7.55 10.11
C GLY A 34 -5.64 6.30 9.53
N LEU A 35 -5.61 6.12 8.21
CA LEU A 35 -4.90 4.99 7.61
C LEU A 35 -3.40 5.11 7.90
N PRO A 36 -2.75 4.05 8.41
CA PRO A 36 -1.31 4.05 8.55
C PRO A 36 -0.61 4.20 7.20
N VAL A 37 0.44 5.02 7.17
CA VAL A 37 1.28 5.24 6.00
C VAL A 37 2.66 4.67 6.27
N ILE A 38 3.15 3.80 5.39
CA ILE A 38 4.43 3.12 5.54
C ILE A 38 5.36 3.51 4.40
N ASP A 39 6.48 4.12 4.75
CA ASP A 39 7.60 4.37 3.84
C ASP A 39 8.48 3.13 3.82
N ILE A 40 8.47 2.40 2.70
CA ILE A 40 9.19 1.13 2.58
C ILE A 40 10.63 1.27 2.07
N ARG A 41 11.11 2.52 1.90
CA ARG A 41 12.45 2.81 1.38
C ARG A 41 13.54 2.50 2.41
N THR A 42 14.78 2.78 2.03
CA THR A 42 15.96 2.61 2.89
C THR A 42 16.24 3.84 3.74
N ALA A 43 17.06 3.66 4.79
CA ALA A 43 17.47 4.74 5.69
C ALA A 43 18.20 5.87 4.96
N ASP A 44 19.04 5.56 3.97
CA ASP A 44 19.75 6.58 3.18
C ASP A 44 18.78 7.44 2.36
N GLU A 45 17.74 6.84 1.80
CA GLU A 45 16.71 7.58 1.08
C GLU A 45 15.93 8.51 2.01
N TRP A 46 15.59 8.09 3.23
CA TRP A 46 14.94 8.95 4.21
C TRP A 46 15.78 10.18 4.58
N LYS A 47 17.09 9.99 4.70
CA LYS A 47 18.02 11.09 4.98
C LYS A 47 18.15 12.07 3.82
N THR A 48 18.14 11.56 2.59
CA THR A 48 18.33 12.36 1.38
C THR A 48 17.12 13.23 1.06
N THR A 49 15.93 12.65 0.99
CA THR A 49 14.71 13.36 0.57
C THR A 49 13.79 13.73 1.73
N GLY A 50 14.01 13.17 2.92
CA GLY A 50 13.02 13.21 3.99
C GLY A 50 11.90 12.21 3.75
N ILE A 51 10.88 12.28 4.58
CA ILE A 51 9.68 11.44 4.52
C ILE A 51 8.42 12.29 4.46
N ILE A 52 7.30 11.68 4.10
CA ILE A 52 6.00 12.31 4.28
C ILE A 52 5.67 12.31 5.78
N GLU A 53 5.27 13.46 6.31
CA GLU A 53 4.97 13.61 7.73
C GLU A 53 3.94 12.58 8.18
N GLY A 54 4.23 11.90 9.29
CA GLY A 54 3.38 10.84 9.84
C GLY A 54 3.63 9.45 9.26
N ALA A 55 4.50 9.30 8.26
CA ALA A 55 4.85 8.00 7.71
C ALA A 55 5.71 7.19 8.69
N HIS A 56 5.45 5.89 8.73
CA HIS A 56 6.26 4.93 9.49
C HIS A 56 7.38 4.41 8.60
N LYS A 57 8.61 4.53 9.07
CA LYS A 57 9.82 4.11 8.34
C LYS A 57 10.07 2.62 8.55
N ILE A 58 9.64 1.78 7.60
CA ILE A 58 9.80 0.32 7.68
C ILE A 58 10.28 -0.22 6.33
N THR A 59 11.58 -0.40 6.19
CA THR A 59 12.22 -0.86 4.96
C THR A 59 11.75 -2.26 4.58
N PHE A 60 11.30 -2.44 3.32
CA PHE A 60 10.91 -3.76 2.81
C PHE A 60 12.03 -4.43 2.00
N PHE A 61 12.68 -3.72 1.09
CA PHE A 61 13.82 -4.25 0.35
C PHE A 61 15.14 -3.78 0.95
N SER A 62 16.09 -4.70 1.15
CA SER A 62 17.46 -4.35 1.52
C SER A 62 18.15 -3.55 0.40
N ILE A 63 19.32 -3.01 0.68
CA ILE A 63 20.15 -2.30 -0.32
C ILE A 63 20.46 -3.22 -1.52
N GLU A 64 20.64 -4.50 -1.28
CA GLU A 64 20.86 -5.52 -2.31
C GLU A 64 19.57 -5.96 -3.04
N GLY A 65 18.43 -5.40 -2.67
CA GLY A 65 17.14 -5.71 -3.28
C GLY A 65 16.46 -6.98 -2.76
N ARG A 66 16.88 -7.50 -1.61
CA ARG A 66 16.23 -8.68 -1.00
C ARG A 66 15.02 -8.27 -0.16
N PRO A 67 13.89 -8.98 -0.29
CA PRO A 67 12.74 -8.77 0.59
C PRO A 67 13.07 -9.11 2.06
N LEU A 68 12.76 -8.18 2.96
CA LEU A 68 12.95 -8.34 4.41
C LEU A 68 11.62 -8.77 5.05
N LEU A 69 11.08 -9.90 4.62
CA LEU A 69 9.71 -10.34 4.95
C LEU A 69 9.44 -10.42 6.45
N ALA A 70 10.27 -11.14 7.19
CA ALA A 70 10.04 -11.38 8.63
C ALA A 70 10.07 -10.06 9.41
N ASP A 71 11.09 -9.25 9.20
CA ASP A 71 11.25 -7.98 9.90
C ASP A 71 10.14 -7.00 9.55
N TRP A 72 9.79 -6.92 8.26
CA TRP A 72 8.74 -6.02 7.79
C TRP A 72 7.37 -6.39 8.38
N PHE A 73 6.97 -7.64 8.33
CA PHE A 73 5.69 -8.08 8.90
C PHE A 73 5.64 -7.97 10.41
N PHE A 74 6.77 -8.15 11.09
CA PHE A 74 6.85 -7.93 12.54
C PHE A 74 6.52 -6.47 12.88
N GLU A 75 7.15 -5.51 12.21
CA GLU A 75 6.93 -4.09 12.45
C GLU A 75 5.53 -3.64 12.00
N VAL A 76 5.11 -4.02 10.81
CA VAL A 76 3.81 -3.64 10.25
C VAL A 76 2.66 -4.23 11.05
N GLY A 77 2.85 -5.40 11.66
CA GLY A 77 1.84 -6.02 12.54
C GLY A 77 1.42 -5.19 13.74
N HIS A 78 2.24 -4.21 14.14
CA HIS A 78 1.87 -3.25 15.18
C HIS A 78 0.88 -2.18 14.69
N LEU A 79 0.81 -1.95 13.38
CA LEU A 79 -0.03 -0.95 12.74
C LEU A 79 -1.24 -1.56 12.04
N VAL A 80 -1.04 -2.70 11.41
CA VAL A 80 -2.03 -3.41 10.58
C VAL A 80 -2.37 -4.71 11.29
N LYS A 81 -3.50 -4.76 11.95
CA LYS A 81 -3.87 -5.86 12.85
C LYS A 81 -4.38 -7.11 12.14
N ASP A 82 -4.98 -6.94 10.97
CA ASP A 82 -5.48 -8.04 10.17
C ASP A 82 -5.44 -7.70 8.68
N LYS A 83 -5.80 -8.67 7.84
CA LYS A 83 -5.75 -8.51 6.37
C LYS A 83 -6.81 -7.59 5.80
N LYS A 84 -7.79 -7.18 6.57
CA LYS A 84 -8.84 -6.23 6.16
C LYS A 84 -8.50 -4.79 6.54
N THR A 85 -7.60 -4.59 7.48
CA THR A 85 -7.17 -3.27 7.94
C THR A 85 -6.52 -2.50 6.79
N PRO A 86 -7.07 -1.34 6.39
CA PRO A 86 -6.51 -0.56 5.28
C PRO A 86 -5.23 0.15 5.68
N PHE A 87 -4.29 0.23 4.75
CA PHE A 87 -3.05 0.98 4.92
C PHE A 87 -2.47 1.42 3.59
N ILE A 88 -1.55 2.37 3.65
CA ILE A 88 -0.92 2.97 2.47
C ILE A 88 0.58 2.68 2.54
N ILE A 89 1.15 2.28 1.41
CA ILE A 89 2.59 2.13 1.23
C ILE A 89 3.09 3.11 0.18
N TYR A 90 4.32 3.59 0.33
CA TYR A 90 4.99 4.33 -0.74
C TYR A 90 6.49 4.04 -0.77
N CYS A 91 7.07 4.22 -1.94
CA CYS A 91 8.51 4.19 -2.16
C CYS A 91 8.95 5.43 -2.95
N ALA A 92 10.10 5.39 -3.62
CA ALA A 92 10.57 6.54 -4.39
C ALA A 92 9.73 6.82 -5.64
N HIS A 93 9.47 5.78 -6.47
CA HIS A 93 8.85 5.90 -7.79
C HIS A 93 7.71 4.89 -8.04
N ALA A 94 7.19 4.26 -7.02
CA ALA A 94 6.13 3.25 -7.05
C ALA A 94 6.54 1.85 -7.56
N SER A 95 7.75 1.62 -8.03
CA SER A 95 8.17 0.30 -8.54
C SER A 95 8.27 -0.77 -7.44
N ARG A 96 8.85 -0.43 -6.31
CA ARG A 96 8.97 -1.33 -5.15
C ARG A 96 7.61 -1.59 -4.50
N THR A 97 6.75 -0.60 -4.43
CA THR A 97 5.40 -0.76 -3.87
C THR A 97 4.52 -1.61 -4.75
N GLN A 98 4.67 -1.56 -6.07
CA GLN A 98 3.94 -2.45 -6.96
C GLN A 98 4.31 -3.91 -6.73
N ALA A 99 5.60 -4.21 -6.61
CA ALA A 99 6.06 -5.57 -6.31
C ALA A 99 5.54 -6.05 -4.95
N LEU A 100 5.66 -5.23 -3.91
CA LEU A 100 5.15 -5.55 -2.57
C LEU A 100 3.62 -5.68 -2.58
N GLY A 101 2.91 -4.77 -3.23
CA GLY A 101 1.45 -4.78 -3.30
C GLY A 101 0.90 -6.04 -3.95
N GLU A 102 1.48 -6.49 -5.04
CA GLU A 102 1.12 -7.77 -5.68
C GLU A 102 1.32 -8.95 -4.73
N GLY A 103 2.44 -8.96 -4.00
CA GLY A 103 2.71 -9.98 -2.99
C GLY A 103 1.67 -9.96 -1.86
N LEU A 104 1.31 -8.79 -1.38
CA LEU A 104 0.29 -8.62 -0.33
C LEU A 104 -1.09 -9.10 -0.80
N MET A 105 -1.47 -8.80 -2.04
CA MET A 105 -2.71 -9.32 -2.62
C MET A 105 -2.72 -10.84 -2.65
N SER A 106 -1.62 -11.45 -3.08
CA SER A 106 -1.48 -12.92 -3.09
C SER A 106 -1.56 -13.54 -1.69
N MET A 107 -1.20 -12.78 -0.65
CA MET A 107 -1.31 -13.21 0.74
C MET A 107 -2.68 -12.96 1.37
N GLY A 108 -3.61 -12.36 0.63
CA GLY A 108 -4.99 -12.13 1.06
C GLY A 108 -5.26 -10.80 1.74
N PHE A 109 -4.33 -9.83 1.68
CA PHE A 109 -4.61 -8.47 2.13
C PHE A 109 -5.63 -7.81 1.19
N GLU A 110 -6.62 -7.11 1.74
CA GLU A 110 -7.78 -6.65 0.98
C GLU A 110 -7.77 -5.14 0.69
N ASN A 111 -7.10 -4.33 1.50
CA ASN A 111 -7.20 -2.88 1.45
C ASN A 111 -5.83 -2.22 1.46
N VAL A 112 -5.03 -2.46 0.43
CA VAL A 112 -3.70 -1.88 0.29
C VAL A 112 -3.70 -0.80 -0.79
N TYR A 113 -3.16 0.36 -0.45
CA TYR A 113 -3.03 1.51 -1.34
C TYR A 113 -1.55 1.84 -1.55
N GLU A 114 -1.23 2.39 -2.73
CA GLU A 114 0.08 3.01 -2.96
C GLU A 114 -0.08 4.43 -3.47
N LEU A 115 0.92 5.27 -3.16
CA LEU A 115 0.99 6.62 -3.71
C LEU A 115 1.49 6.59 -5.15
N LYS A 116 0.68 7.09 -6.08
CA LYS A 116 1.04 7.21 -7.50
C LYS A 116 2.34 8.01 -7.66
N GLY A 117 3.32 7.41 -8.33
CA GLY A 117 4.62 8.03 -8.56
C GLY A 117 5.56 8.05 -7.35
N GLY A 118 5.10 7.56 -6.20
CA GLY A 118 5.89 7.55 -4.97
C GLY A 118 6.16 8.94 -4.40
N ILE A 119 7.14 9.03 -3.49
CA ILE A 119 7.45 10.32 -2.86
C ILE A 119 8.09 11.30 -3.86
N GLU A 120 8.91 10.83 -4.80
CA GLU A 120 9.64 11.71 -5.72
C GLU A 120 8.76 12.17 -6.89
N ASN A 121 8.12 11.25 -7.62
CA ASN A 121 7.32 11.56 -8.80
C ASN A 121 5.86 11.90 -8.49
N GLY A 122 5.41 11.65 -7.29
CA GLY A 122 4.08 12.01 -6.82
C GLY A 122 4.10 13.19 -5.86
N TRP A 123 4.55 12.97 -4.64
CA TRP A 123 4.49 13.94 -3.54
C TRP A 123 5.34 15.20 -3.78
N ILE A 124 6.64 15.02 -3.97
CA ILE A 124 7.58 16.15 -4.17
C ILE A 124 7.28 16.89 -5.47
N LYS A 125 7.02 16.15 -6.55
CA LYS A 125 6.68 16.75 -7.85
C LYS A 125 5.39 17.58 -7.79
N ALA A 126 4.46 17.24 -6.91
CA ALA A 126 3.25 18.01 -6.66
C ALA A 126 3.49 19.25 -5.78
N GLY A 127 4.73 19.53 -5.39
CA GLY A 127 5.08 20.67 -4.56
C GLY A 127 4.87 20.47 -3.07
N LYS A 128 4.64 19.24 -2.62
CA LYS A 128 4.44 18.93 -1.21
C LYS A 128 5.76 18.82 -0.47
N LYS A 129 5.74 19.22 0.80
CA LYS A 129 6.94 19.23 1.66
C LYS A 129 7.17 17.88 2.33
N THR A 130 8.45 17.59 2.56
CA THR A 130 8.88 16.43 3.36
C THR A 130 9.45 16.90 4.69
N VAL A 131 9.56 15.97 5.63
CA VAL A 131 10.20 16.19 6.94
C VAL A 131 11.37 15.23 7.10
N LYS A 132 12.35 15.59 7.94
CA LYS A 132 13.52 14.73 8.21
C LYS A 132 13.21 13.72 9.32
#